data_96e00f975b237ee033094705df320ba6
#
_entry.id   96e00f975b237ee033094705df320ba6
#
_cell.length_a   1.000
_cell.length_b   1.000
_cell.length_c   1.000
_cell.angle_alpha   90.00
_cell.angle_beta   90.00
_cell.angle_gamma   90.00
#
_symmetry.space_group_name_H-M   'P 1'
#
loop_
_entity.id
_entity.type
_entity.pdbx_description
1 polymer ?
#
loop_
_entity_poly.entity_id
_entity_poly.type
_entity_poly.pdbx_seq_one_letter_code
_entity_poly.pdbx_strand_id
1 'polypeptide(L)'
;MKKYVFLLLIALAVTGCSEKKKVEQKAPIRVETLVVSPGMTDNAQSYVGIVEEREATAVSFTSMGVLKRILVKEGQMVRRGQLLAEIDPSTSSNSVEMAHASVDQAKDMVKQAEATYNQAKDAYDRMKLLHDNGSLPEVKWIEAETRLAQATSALNTARSGVISATATEKIARKGLADTRLYAPVSGVIGKKQLVAGETALPSQAVVNILDISTVKVKVAVPESEIGSINANTSTTIKVDAIGRNYRGGRIEKGVQADALTHTYDIRINVVNRDYKLLPGMVANVSFAPNGAQGIGRMSIPVTSVQKKSDGTLFVWTVDKNNTAHRTKVSIGESHGNYVTVVDGLGNGQVIVTEGYQKLSEGTKVVY
;
A
#
# COMPACT_ATOMS: atom_id res chain seq x y z
N MET A 1 12.56 117.36 12.40
CA MET A 1 11.67 116.22 11.99
C MET A 1 12.35 115.04 11.26
N LYS A 2 13.67 114.95 11.18
CA LYS A 2 14.38 113.88 10.50
C LYS A 2 14.97 112.74 11.41
N LYS A 3 14.90 112.90 12.74
CA LYS A 3 15.45 111.94 13.72
C LYS A 3 14.43 110.92 14.21
N TYR A 4 13.16 111.06 14.03
CA TYR A 4 12.11 110.19 14.50
C TYR A 4 11.69 109.13 13.42
N VAL A 5 11.97 109.41 12.13
CA VAL A 5 11.66 108.50 11.04
C VAL A 5 12.66 107.30 10.99
N PHE A 6 13.89 107.53 11.49
CA PHE A 6 14.92 106.45 11.52
C PHE A 6 14.73 105.50 12.68
N LEU A 7 14.04 105.90 13.76
CA LEU A 7 13.76 105.02 14.88
C LEU A 7 12.52 104.09 14.64
N LEU A 8 11.60 104.53 13.76
CA LEU A 8 10.43 103.76 13.40
C LEU A 8 10.75 102.57 12.38
N LEU A 9 11.84 102.75 11.62
CA LEU A 9 12.26 101.75 10.62
C LEU A 9 13.10 100.61 11.24
N ILE A 10 13.64 100.74 12.45
CA ILE A 10 14.42 99.70 13.15
C ILE A 10 13.51 98.80 14.02
N ALA A 11 12.26 99.22 14.36
CA ALA A 11 11.32 98.41 15.13
C ALA A 11 10.54 97.36 14.31
N LEU A 12 10.62 97.39 12.97
CA LEU A 12 9.90 96.49 12.09
C LEU A 12 10.75 95.25 11.63
N ALA A 13 12.01 95.11 12.05
CA ALA A 13 12.94 94.08 11.57
C ALA A 13 13.11 92.91 12.54
N VAL A 14 12.32 92.73 13.60
CA VAL A 14 12.47 91.63 14.60
C VAL A 14 11.25 90.71 14.69
N THR A 15 10.33 90.71 13.73
CA THR A 15 9.38 89.57 13.61
C THR A 15 9.95 88.48 12.73
N GLY A 16 10.98 87.81 13.26
CA GLY A 16 11.52 86.60 12.68
C GLY A 16 10.45 85.50 12.69
N CYS A 17 10.02 85.04 11.51
CA CYS A 17 9.19 83.86 11.30
C CYS A 17 9.83 82.64 11.96
N SER A 18 9.21 82.15 13.02
CA SER A 18 9.42 80.77 13.50
C SER A 18 8.68 79.89 12.54
N GLU A 19 9.37 79.42 11.48
CA GLU A 19 8.89 78.38 10.60
C GLU A 19 8.89 77.07 11.39
N LYS A 20 7.71 76.67 11.93
CA LYS A 20 7.46 75.31 12.35
C LYS A 20 7.66 74.48 11.13
N LYS A 21 8.77 73.68 11.05
CA LYS A 21 8.95 72.60 10.12
C LYS A 21 7.72 71.68 10.22
N LYS A 22 6.76 71.86 9.31
CA LYS A 22 5.77 70.81 9.06
C LYS A 22 6.56 69.55 8.70
N VAL A 23 6.52 68.54 9.58
CA VAL A 23 6.95 67.20 9.25
C VAL A 23 6.03 66.80 8.12
N GLU A 24 6.55 66.75 6.90
CA GLU A 24 5.87 66.22 5.71
C GLU A 24 5.60 64.75 5.99
N GLN A 25 4.38 64.43 6.36
CA GLN A 25 3.94 63.06 6.49
C GLN A 25 3.99 62.46 5.08
N LYS A 26 5.08 61.78 4.74
CA LYS A 26 5.20 61.00 3.50
C LYS A 26 4.00 60.07 3.44
N ALA A 27 3.34 60.03 2.30
CA ALA A 27 2.23 59.10 2.06
C ALA A 27 2.65 57.65 2.43
N PRO A 28 1.79 56.86 3.07
CA PRO A 28 2.13 55.53 3.49
C PRO A 28 2.50 54.68 2.27
N ILE A 29 3.54 53.90 2.41
CA ILE A 29 4.04 53.01 1.34
C ILE A 29 3.27 51.68 1.39
N ARG A 30 2.74 51.25 0.27
CA ARG A 30 2.07 49.94 0.16
C ARG A 30 3.13 48.85 0.13
N VAL A 31 2.97 47.83 0.99
CA VAL A 31 3.85 46.69 1.14
C VAL A 31 3.04 45.42 1.25
N GLU A 32 3.64 44.29 0.86
CA GLU A 32 3.11 42.99 1.23
C GLU A 32 3.72 42.52 2.54
N THR A 33 2.90 41.89 3.37
CA THR A 33 3.32 41.45 4.70
C THR A 33 2.99 39.98 4.93
N LEU A 34 3.76 39.36 5.82
CA LEU A 34 3.57 38.01 6.30
C LEU A 34 3.61 38.00 7.83
N VAL A 35 2.62 37.34 8.45
CA VAL A 35 2.64 37.09 9.90
C VAL A 35 3.51 35.89 10.20
N VAL A 36 4.56 36.09 10.94
CA VAL A 36 5.50 35.03 11.33
C VAL A 36 4.85 34.16 12.39
N SER A 37 4.67 32.87 12.11
CA SER A 37 4.18 31.88 13.08
C SER A 37 5.08 30.65 13.14
N PRO A 38 5.17 30.01 14.30
CA PRO A 38 5.89 28.76 14.43
C PRO A 38 5.25 27.69 13.55
N GLY A 39 6.06 27.00 12.75
CA GLY A 39 5.56 25.93 11.87
C GLY A 39 5.19 26.38 10.44
N MET A 40 5.42 27.63 10.06
CA MET A 40 5.38 28.09 8.67
C MET A 40 6.59 27.57 7.86
N THR A 41 6.99 26.34 8.10
CA THR A 41 7.85 25.64 7.16
C THR A 41 6.92 24.92 6.20
N ASP A 42 6.84 25.38 4.97
CA ASP A 42 6.36 24.59 3.83
C ASP A 42 7.36 23.43 3.52
N ASN A 43 8.07 23.01 4.57
CA ASN A 43 9.13 22.01 4.57
C ASN A 43 8.64 20.61 4.96
N ALA A 44 7.41 20.29 4.67
CA ALA A 44 7.07 18.90 4.49
C ALA A 44 7.68 18.48 3.16
N GLN A 45 8.86 17.85 3.20
CA GLN A 45 9.42 17.21 2.01
C GLN A 45 8.33 16.38 1.37
N SER A 46 7.92 16.77 0.17
CA SER A 46 6.84 16.11 -0.56
C SER A 46 7.45 15.25 -1.66
N TYR A 47 7.15 13.98 -1.63
CA TYR A 47 7.60 13.02 -2.61
C TYR A 47 6.41 12.47 -3.38
N VAL A 48 6.63 12.20 -4.65
CA VAL A 48 5.64 11.52 -5.46
C VAL A 48 5.79 10.02 -5.24
N GLY A 49 4.70 9.37 -4.87
CA GLY A 49 4.62 7.93 -4.68
C GLY A 49 3.55 7.30 -5.55
N ILE A 50 3.58 5.98 -5.62
CA ILE A 50 2.60 5.16 -6.33
C ILE A 50 1.93 4.23 -5.32
N VAL A 51 0.61 4.12 -5.42
CA VAL A 51 -0.18 3.17 -4.62
C VAL A 51 0.02 1.77 -5.20
N GLU A 52 0.45 0.83 -4.35
CA GLU A 52 0.58 -0.59 -4.65
C GLU A 52 -0.42 -1.38 -3.82
N GLU A 53 -0.85 -2.52 -4.31
CA GLU A 53 -1.60 -3.49 -3.50
C GLU A 53 -0.75 -4.01 -2.34
N ARG A 54 -1.41 -4.46 -1.27
CA ARG A 54 -0.73 -5.13 -0.17
C ARG A 54 -0.14 -6.45 -0.61
N GLU A 55 -0.91 -7.23 -1.37
CA GLU A 55 -0.56 -8.54 -1.88
C GLU A 55 -1.34 -8.85 -3.16
N ALA A 56 -0.68 -9.46 -4.13
CA ALA A 56 -1.29 -9.95 -5.37
C ALA A 56 -1.15 -11.47 -5.42
N THR A 57 -2.27 -12.17 -5.49
CA THR A 57 -2.31 -13.62 -5.64
C THR A 57 -2.67 -13.98 -7.08
N ALA A 58 -1.71 -14.52 -7.81
CA ALA A 58 -1.95 -15.08 -9.14
C ALA A 58 -2.70 -16.40 -9.02
N VAL A 59 -3.81 -16.55 -9.75
CA VAL A 59 -4.65 -17.75 -9.70
C VAL A 59 -4.64 -18.43 -11.07
N SER A 60 -4.16 -19.69 -11.08
CA SER A 60 -4.03 -20.53 -12.28
C SER A 60 -4.73 -21.86 -12.09
N PHE A 61 -5.09 -22.52 -13.18
CA PHE A 61 -5.55 -23.91 -13.14
C PHE A 61 -4.37 -24.85 -12.79
N THR A 62 -4.68 -25.96 -12.14
CA THR A 62 -3.72 -27.06 -11.92
C THR A 62 -3.68 -28.04 -13.09
N SER A 63 -4.70 -28.01 -13.96
CA SER A 63 -4.83 -28.84 -15.15
C SER A 63 -4.84 -28.00 -16.41
N MET A 64 -4.33 -28.55 -17.51
CA MET A 64 -4.43 -27.92 -18.84
C MET A 64 -5.80 -28.15 -19.45
N GLY A 65 -6.35 -27.12 -20.13
CA GLY A 65 -7.60 -27.27 -20.88
C GLY A 65 -8.02 -25.94 -21.53
N VAL A 66 -9.00 -26.04 -22.45
CA VAL A 66 -9.57 -24.86 -23.09
C VAL A 66 -10.48 -24.13 -22.10
N LEU A 67 -10.24 -22.84 -21.92
CA LEU A 67 -11.01 -21.97 -21.00
C LEU A 67 -12.43 -21.78 -21.57
N LYS A 68 -13.42 -22.41 -20.94
CA LYS A 68 -14.81 -22.36 -21.36
C LYS A 68 -15.46 -21.03 -21.04
N ARG A 69 -15.25 -20.52 -19.83
CA ARG A 69 -15.80 -19.26 -19.35
C ARG A 69 -15.07 -18.69 -18.15
N ILE A 70 -15.07 -17.37 -18.03
CA ILE A 70 -14.65 -16.61 -16.85
C ILE A 70 -15.91 -15.98 -16.25
N LEU A 71 -16.18 -16.22 -14.99
CA LEU A 71 -17.42 -15.84 -14.29
C LEU A 71 -17.30 -14.51 -13.54
N VAL A 72 -16.11 -13.91 -13.53
CA VAL A 72 -15.80 -12.69 -12.80
C VAL A 72 -15.34 -11.57 -13.74
N LYS A 73 -15.49 -10.32 -13.29
CA LYS A 73 -15.06 -9.11 -13.99
C LYS A 73 -13.88 -8.46 -13.23
N GLU A 74 -13.05 -7.74 -13.97
CA GLU A 74 -12.03 -6.87 -13.38
C GLU A 74 -12.69 -5.84 -12.44
N GLY A 75 -12.05 -5.58 -11.28
CA GLY A 75 -12.61 -4.72 -10.24
C GLY A 75 -13.68 -5.37 -9.36
N GLN A 76 -14.13 -6.60 -9.67
CA GLN A 76 -15.14 -7.30 -8.85
C GLN A 76 -14.52 -7.82 -7.55
N MET A 77 -15.22 -7.59 -6.43
CA MET A 77 -14.89 -8.22 -5.15
C MET A 77 -15.27 -9.69 -5.18
N VAL A 78 -14.35 -10.57 -4.78
CA VAL A 78 -14.56 -12.01 -4.64
C VAL A 78 -14.24 -12.49 -3.24
N ARG A 79 -14.87 -13.60 -2.84
CA ARG A 79 -14.62 -14.27 -1.56
C ARG A 79 -13.83 -15.56 -1.77
N ARG A 80 -13.05 -15.95 -0.79
CA ARG A 80 -12.39 -17.25 -0.78
C ARG A 80 -13.40 -18.38 -1.05
N GLY A 81 -13.08 -19.30 -1.95
CA GLY A 81 -13.94 -20.40 -2.39
C GLY A 81 -14.95 -20.02 -3.48
N GLN A 82 -14.99 -18.76 -3.94
CA GLN A 82 -15.87 -18.36 -5.05
C GLN A 82 -15.33 -18.91 -6.39
N LEU A 83 -16.22 -19.43 -7.24
CA LEU A 83 -15.88 -19.91 -8.58
C LEU A 83 -15.53 -18.71 -9.48
N LEU A 84 -14.35 -18.76 -10.10
CA LEU A 84 -13.81 -17.71 -10.95
C LEU A 84 -13.89 -18.03 -12.44
N ALA A 85 -13.53 -19.28 -12.80
CA ALA A 85 -13.46 -19.71 -14.19
C ALA A 85 -13.62 -21.24 -14.30
N GLU A 86 -13.90 -21.71 -15.49
CA GLU A 86 -14.01 -23.15 -15.80
C GLU A 86 -13.32 -23.44 -17.12
N ILE A 87 -12.54 -24.52 -17.18
CA ILE A 87 -12.07 -25.15 -18.42
C ILE A 87 -13.04 -26.25 -18.82
N ASP A 88 -12.94 -26.72 -20.08
CA ASP A 88 -13.80 -27.78 -20.60
C ASP A 88 -13.63 -29.09 -19.76
N PRO A 89 -14.67 -29.56 -19.08
CA PRO A 89 -14.60 -30.74 -18.23
C PRO A 89 -14.75 -32.08 -18.97
N SER A 90 -15.02 -32.06 -20.28
CA SER A 90 -15.44 -33.25 -21.02
C SER A 90 -14.49 -34.44 -20.86
N THR A 91 -13.20 -34.23 -21.07
CA THR A 91 -12.17 -35.27 -20.93
C THR A 91 -12.09 -35.80 -19.50
N SER A 92 -12.12 -34.86 -18.51
CA SER A 92 -12.05 -35.22 -17.09
C SER A 92 -13.31 -35.95 -16.63
N SER A 93 -14.49 -35.60 -17.16
CA SER A 93 -15.75 -36.25 -16.86
C SER A 93 -15.74 -37.68 -17.37
N ASN A 94 -15.31 -37.91 -18.63
CA ASN A 94 -15.17 -39.26 -19.21
C ASN A 94 -14.17 -40.12 -18.41
N SER A 95 -13.06 -39.51 -17.93
CA SER A 95 -12.09 -40.19 -17.08
C SER A 95 -12.69 -40.68 -15.75
N VAL A 96 -13.58 -39.86 -15.14
CA VAL A 96 -14.31 -40.25 -13.92
C VAL A 96 -15.24 -41.42 -14.21
N GLU A 97 -15.99 -41.38 -15.33
CA GLU A 97 -16.91 -42.42 -15.71
C GLU A 97 -16.18 -43.78 -15.94
N MET A 98 -15.04 -43.76 -16.67
CA MET A 98 -14.20 -44.96 -16.86
C MET A 98 -13.66 -45.49 -15.51
N ALA A 99 -13.18 -44.62 -14.64
CA ALA A 99 -12.68 -45.03 -13.34
C ALA A 99 -13.80 -45.58 -12.44
N HIS A 100 -15.01 -45.04 -12.51
CA HIS A 100 -16.17 -45.56 -11.80
C HIS A 100 -16.55 -46.96 -12.28
N ALA A 101 -16.63 -47.19 -13.59
CA ALA A 101 -16.86 -48.51 -14.17
C ALA A 101 -15.80 -49.56 -13.70
N SER A 102 -14.53 -49.15 -13.57
CA SER A 102 -13.47 -50.02 -13.04
C SER A 102 -13.68 -50.37 -11.56
N VAL A 103 -14.22 -49.47 -10.75
CA VAL A 103 -14.60 -49.74 -9.35
C VAL A 103 -15.72 -50.79 -9.31
N ASP A 104 -16.74 -50.65 -10.16
CA ASP A 104 -17.84 -51.58 -10.19
C ASP A 104 -17.41 -52.97 -10.67
N GLN A 105 -16.54 -53.07 -11.70
CA GLN A 105 -15.90 -54.32 -12.10
C GLN A 105 -15.12 -54.96 -10.95
N ALA A 106 -14.34 -54.19 -10.19
CA ALA A 106 -13.58 -54.72 -9.04
C ALA A 106 -14.52 -55.23 -7.91
N LYS A 107 -15.64 -54.56 -7.67
CA LYS A 107 -16.68 -55.03 -6.73
C LYS A 107 -17.29 -56.34 -7.16
N ASP A 108 -17.55 -56.52 -8.45
CA ASP A 108 -18.10 -57.80 -8.96
C ASP A 108 -17.09 -58.93 -8.83
N MET A 109 -15.79 -58.68 -9.02
CA MET A 109 -14.73 -59.63 -8.71
C MET A 109 -14.70 -60.04 -7.23
N VAL A 110 -14.96 -59.10 -6.31
CA VAL A 110 -15.08 -59.41 -4.88
C VAL A 110 -16.28 -60.33 -4.64
N LYS A 111 -17.46 -60.03 -5.22
CA LYS A 111 -18.64 -60.90 -5.08
C LYS A 111 -18.36 -62.33 -5.57
N GLN A 112 -17.67 -62.46 -6.72
CA GLN A 112 -17.29 -63.75 -7.25
C GLN A 112 -16.30 -64.51 -6.33
N ALA A 113 -15.27 -63.84 -5.84
CA ALA A 113 -14.30 -64.40 -4.90
C ALA A 113 -14.94 -64.76 -3.55
N GLU A 114 -15.91 -63.99 -3.08
CA GLU A 114 -16.65 -64.20 -1.85
C GLU A 114 -17.56 -65.41 -1.95
N ALA A 115 -18.23 -65.61 -3.10
CA ALA A 115 -18.98 -66.90 -3.38
C ALA A 115 -18.07 -68.11 -3.34
N THR A 116 -16.87 -68.03 -3.96
CA THR A 116 -15.89 -69.11 -3.95
C THR A 116 -15.34 -69.40 -2.56
N TYR A 117 -15.07 -68.35 -1.78
CA TYR A 117 -14.62 -68.44 -0.39
C TYR A 117 -15.72 -69.10 0.48
N ASN A 118 -16.96 -68.70 0.36
CA ASN A 118 -18.06 -69.26 1.12
C ASN A 118 -18.24 -70.79 0.79
N GLN A 119 -18.14 -71.16 -0.49
CA GLN A 119 -18.20 -72.53 -0.90
C GLN A 119 -17.03 -73.42 -0.32
N ALA A 120 -15.78 -72.81 -0.35
CA ALA A 120 -14.60 -73.50 0.21
C ALA A 120 -14.71 -73.64 1.73
N LYS A 121 -15.22 -72.57 2.40
CA LYS A 121 -15.43 -72.56 3.82
C LYS A 121 -16.48 -73.56 4.28
N ASP A 122 -17.62 -73.63 3.61
CA ASP A 122 -18.63 -74.66 3.90
C ASP A 122 -18.12 -76.08 3.71
N ALA A 123 -17.27 -76.30 2.71
CA ALA A 123 -16.62 -77.60 2.51
C ALA A 123 -15.64 -77.95 3.63
N TYR A 124 -14.79 -76.94 4.00
CA TYR A 124 -13.85 -77.03 5.11
C TYR A 124 -14.56 -77.33 6.44
N ASP A 125 -15.62 -76.59 6.80
CA ASP A 125 -16.35 -76.74 8.05
C ASP A 125 -16.95 -78.17 8.16
N ARG A 126 -17.49 -78.71 7.07
CA ARG A 126 -17.97 -80.12 7.02
C ARG A 126 -16.83 -81.16 7.15
N MET A 127 -15.71 -80.92 6.45
CA MET A 127 -14.57 -81.88 6.49
C MET A 127 -13.91 -81.85 7.89
N LYS A 128 -13.89 -80.65 8.56
CA LYS A 128 -13.40 -80.50 9.94
C LYS A 128 -14.15 -81.42 10.91
N LEU A 129 -15.48 -81.43 10.86
CA LEU A 129 -16.32 -82.31 11.71
C LEU A 129 -15.99 -83.75 11.53
N LEU A 130 -15.73 -84.24 10.28
CA LEU A 130 -15.34 -85.64 9.96
C LEU A 130 -13.92 -85.92 10.42
N HIS A 131 -12.99 -85.03 10.26
CA HIS A 131 -11.60 -85.11 10.73
C HIS A 131 -11.53 -85.25 12.25
N ASP A 132 -12.22 -84.32 12.97
CA ASP A 132 -12.24 -84.26 14.44
C ASP A 132 -12.83 -85.54 15.04
N ASN A 133 -13.70 -86.29 14.29
CA ASN A 133 -14.27 -87.59 14.65
C ASN A 133 -13.43 -88.76 14.17
N GLY A 134 -12.24 -88.55 13.60
CA GLY A 134 -11.35 -89.59 13.09
C GLY A 134 -11.85 -90.29 11.85
N SER A 135 -12.90 -89.83 11.16
CA SER A 135 -13.55 -90.42 10.00
C SER A 135 -13.06 -89.93 8.65
N LEU A 136 -12.05 -89.01 8.60
CA LEU A 136 -11.51 -88.42 7.37
C LEU A 136 -10.02 -88.76 7.21
N PRO A 137 -9.58 -89.19 6.03
CA PRO A 137 -8.15 -89.37 5.73
C PRO A 137 -7.43 -88.02 5.74
N GLU A 138 -6.20 -87.94 6.33
CA GLU A 138 -5.38 -86.74 6.49
C GLU A 138 -5.19 -85.95 5.17
N VAL A 139 -4.97 -86.67 4.06
CA VAL A 139 -4.81 -86.06 2.74
C VAL A 139 -6.04 -85.29 2.33
N LYS A 140 -7.26 -85.70 2.66
CA LYS A 140 -8.50 -85.01 2.36
C LYS A 140 -8.71 -83.80 3.24
N TRP A 141 -8.21 -83.86 4.48
CA TRP A 141 -8.18 -82.71 5.38
C TRP A 141 -7.25 -81.63 4.85
N ILE A 142 -6.00 -81.92 4.51
CA ILE A 142 -5.02 -80.96 3.97
C ILE A 142 -5.54 -80.36 2.64
N GLU A 143 -6.22 -81.14 1.78
CA GLU A 143 -6.85 -80.64 0.55
C GLU A 143 -7.91 -79.56 0.84
N ALA A 144 -8.78 -79.78 1.84
CA ALA A 144 -9.82 -78.79 2.22
C ALA A 144 -9.23 -77.51 2.84
N GLU A 145 -8.21 -77.62 3.70
CA GLU A 145 -7.49 -76.52 4.29
C GLU A 145 -6.79 -75.70 3.20
N THR A 146 -6.10 -76.33 2.28
CA THR A 146 -5.43 -75.70 1.15
C THR A 146 -6.41 -74.94 0.26
N ARG A 147 -7.58 -75.47 -0.04
CA ARG A 147 -8.62 -74.86 -0.85
C ARG A 147 -9.20 -73.61 -0.14
N LEU A 148 -9.42 -73.71 1.17
CA LEU A 148 -9.90 -72.53 1.96
C LEU A 148 -8.82 -71.44 1.99
N ALA A 149 -7.55 -71.79 2.18
CA ALA A 149 -6.45 -70.81 2.17
C ALA A 149 -6.31 -70.13 0.80
N GLN A 150 -6.44 -70.86 -0.30
CA GLN A 150 -6.42 -70.31 -1.66
C GLN A 150 -7.60 -69.38 -1.90
N ALA A 151 -8.83 -69.80 -1.51
CA ALA A 151 -10.03 -68.95 -1.66
C ALA A 151 -9.96 -67.66 -0.80
N THR A 152 -9.39 -67.79 0.43
CA THR A 152 -9.13 -66.63 1.31
C THR A 152 -8.16 -65.58 0.67
N SER A 153 -7.06 -66.15 0.08
CA SER A 153 -6.08 -65.28 -0.60
C SER A 153 -6.68 -64.65 -1.85
N ALA A 154 -7.50 -65.32 -2.61
CA ALA A 154 -8.21 -64.76 -3.78
C ALA A 154 -9.18 -63.64 -3.37
N LEU A 155 -9.96 -63.88 -2.30
CA LEU A 155 -10.86 -62.83 -1.76
C LEU A 155 -10.10 -61.57 -1.30
N ASN A 156 -8.99 -61.79 -0.58
CA ASN A 156 -8.16 -60.65 -0.13
C ASN A 156 -7.56 -59.88 -1.32
N THR A 157 -7.12 -60.58 -2.36
CA THR A 157 -6.63 -59.98 -3.62
C THR A 157 -7.74 -59.18 -4.31
N ALA A 158 -8.95 -59.71 -4.43
CA ALA A 158 -10.08 -59.03 -5.01
C ALA A 158 -10.45 -57.76 -4.20
N ARG A 159 -10.46 -57.83 -2.87
CA ARG A 159 -10.69 -56.68 -1.98
C ARG A 159 -9.61 -55.60 -2.18
N SER A 160 -8.36 -55.97 -2.30
CA SER A 160 -7.26 -55.06 -2.62
C SER A 160 -7.47 -54.39 -3.99
N GLY A 161 -8.02 -55.11 -4.96
CA GLY A 161 -8.41 -54.55 -6.26
C GLY A 161 -9.43 -53.43 -6.16
N VAL A 162 -10.46 -53.56 -5.29
CA VAL A 162 -11.45 -52.48 -5.04
C VAL A 162 -10.77 -51.26 -4.45
N ILE A 163 -9.85 -51.41 -3.49
CA ILE A 163 -9.11 -50.32 -2.90
C ILE A 163 -8.33 -49.57 -3.98
N SER A 164 -7.61 -50.27 -4.85
CA SER A 164 -6.84 -49.67 -5.94
C SER A 164 -7.73 -48.96 -6.95
N ALA A 165 -8.84 -49.58 -7.40
CA ALA A 165 -9.78 -48.94 -8.32
C ALA A 165 -10.42 -47.67 -7.71
N THR A 166 -10.81 -47.73 -6.43
CA THR A 166 -11.36 -46.58 -5.72
C THR A 166 -10.35 -45.44 -5.59
N ALA A 167 -9.07 -45.73 -5.37
CA ALA A 167 -8.01 -44.73 -5.35
C ALA A 167 -7.85 -44.08 -6.73
N THR A 168 -7.94 -44.84 -7.81
CA THR A 168 -7.90 -44.33 -9.19
C THR A 168 -9.10 -43.44 -9.48
N GLU A 169 -10.30 -43.84 -9.07
CA GLU A 169 -11.51 -42.99 -9.20
C GLU A 169 -11.37 -41.68 -8.44
N LYS A 170 -10.80 -41.71 -7.24
CA LYS A 170 -10.55 -40.47 -6.45
C LYS A 170 -9.61 -39.50 -7.18
N ILE A 171 -8.59 -40.02 -7.85
CA ILE A 171 -7.69 -39.19 -8.67
C ILE A 171 -8.44 -38.59 -9.86
N ALA A 172 -9.24 -39.37 -10.57
CA ALA A 172 -10.04 -38.88 -11.69
C ALA A 172 -11.06 -37.82 -11.24
N ARG A 173 -11.75 -38.04 -10.12
CA ARG A 173 -12.65 -37.02 -9.52
C ARG A 173 -11.93 -35.72 -9.13
N LYS A 174 -10.70 -35.82 -8.61
CA LYS A 174 -9.88 -34.65 -8.36
C LYS A 174 -9.56 -33.91 -9.66
N GLY A 175 -9.16 -34.61 -10.73
CA GLY A 175 -8.93 -34.01 -12.04
C GLY A 175 -10.16 -33.26 -12.58
N LEU A 176 -11.36 -33.83 -12.39
CA LEU A 176 -12.62 -33.14 -12.73
C LEU A 176 -12.87 -31.92 -11.86
N ALA A 177 -12.60 -31.97 -10.55
CA ALA A 177 -12.72 -30.79 -9.67
C ALA A 177 -11.75 -29.70 -10.06
N ASP A 178 -10.54 -30.07 -10.51
CA ASP A 178 -9.49 -29.14 -10.94
C ASP A 178 -9.82 -28.42 -12.27
N THR A 179 -10.90 -28.81 -12.98
CA THR A 179 -11.43 -28.04 -14.12
C THR A 179 -12.15 -26.77 -13.70
N ARG A 180 -12.40 -26.56 -12.43
CA ARG A 180 -13.03 -25.38 -11.86
C ARG A 180 -12.03 -24.61 -11.04
N LEU A 181 -11.87 -23.32 -11.35
CA LEU A 181 -10.94 -22.43 -10.68
C LEU A 181 -11.66 -21.65 -9.57
N TYR A 182 -11.23 -21.83 -8.34
CA TYR A 182 -11.78 -21.15 -7.18
C TYR A 182 -10.79 -20.14 -6.61
N ALA A 183 -11.32 -19.06 -6.01
CA ALA A 183 -10.52 -18.06 -5.32
C ALA A 183 -9.84 -18.64 -4.06
N PRO A 184 -8.51 -18.67 -3.95
CA PRO A 184 -7.82 -19.14 -2.75
C PRO A 184 -7.90 -18.12 -1.60
N VAL A 185 -8.09 -16.85 -1.91
CA VAL A 185 -8.19 -15.72 -0.99
C VAL A 185 -9.36 -14.82 -1.37
N SER A 186 -9.81 -13.98 -0.43
CA SER A 186 -10.77 -12.90 -0.72
C SER A 186 -10.02 -11.66 -1.17
N GLY A 187 -10.56 -10.89 -2.11
CA GLY A 187 -9.95 -9.66 -2.62
C GLY A 187 -10.68 -9.12 -3.84
N VAL A 188 -10.05 -8.23 -4.56
CA VAL A 188 -10.58 -7.64 -5.81
C VAL A 188 -9.88 -8.25 -7.00
N ILE A 189 -10.65 -8.62 -8.02
CA ILE A 189 -10.08 -9.12 -9.27
C ILE A 189 -9.30 -8.00 -9.95
N GLY A 190 -8.04 -8.24 -10.16
CA GLY A 190 -7.16 -7.38 -10.96
C GLY A 190 -7.35 -7.62 -12.45
N LYS A 191 -6.27 -7.53 -13.21
CA LYS A 191 -6.28 -7.77 -14.66
C LYS A 191 -6.52 -9.25 -14.97
N LYS A 192 -7.40 -9.53 -15.94
CA LYS A 192 -7.54 -10.86 -16.55
C LYS A 192 -6.41 -11.07 -17.54
N GLN A 193 -5.76 -12.23 -17.48
CA GLN A 193 -4.62 -12.55 -18.33
C GLN A 193 -5.00 -13.50 -19.47
N LEU A 194 -6.16 -14.16 -19.36
CA LEU A 194 -6.72 -15.06 -20.36
C LEU A 194 -8.16 -14.67 -20.69
N VAL A 195 -8.60 -15.06 -21.88
CA VAL A 195 -9.99 -14.93 -22.33
C VAL A 195 -10.60 -16.31 -22.66
N ALA A 196 -11.93 -16.39 -22.67
CA ALA A 196 -12.62 -17.61 -23.02
C ALA A 196 -12.24 -18.06 -24.45
N GLY A 197 -12.01 -19.35 -24.64
CA GLY A 197 -11.52 -19.96 -25.88
C GLY A 197 -10.01 -20.20 -25.92
N GLU A 198 -9.22 -19.57 -25.04
CA GLU A 198 -7.78 -19.81 -24.94
C GLU A 198 -7.49 -21.08 -24.14
N THR A 199 -6.31 -21.67 -24.37
CA THR A 199 -5.83 -22.80 -23.61
C THR A 199 -5.16 -22.32 -22.33
N ALA A 200 -5.72 -22.69 -21.18
CA ALA A 200 -5.12 -22.45 -19.88
C ALA A 200 -4.05 -23.49 -19.57
N LEU A 201 -2.89 -23.03 -19.10
CA LEU A 201 -1.77 -23.87 -18.67
C LEU A 201 -1.57 -23.74 -17.14
N PRO A 202 -1.07 -24.78 -16.45
CA PRO A 202 -0.86 -24.73 -15.00
C PRO A 202 0.07 -23.63 -14.51
N SER A 203 1.01 -23.18 -15.35
CA SER A 203 1.96 -22.10 -15.01
C SER A 203 1.45 -20.70 -15.35
N GLN A 204 0.30 -20.58 -16.02
CA GLN A 204 -0.24 -19.32 -16.50
C GLN A 204 -1.39 -18.86 -15.62
N ALA A 205 -1.26 -17.67 -15.04
CA ALA A 205 -2.34 -17.06 -14.28
C ALA A 205 -3.53 -16.71 -15.19
N VAL A 206 -4.73 -17.02 -14.73
CA VAL A 206 -5.99 -16.63 -15.40
C VAL A 206 -6.39 -15.23 -14.95
N VAL A 207 -6.32 -15.00 -13.65
CA VAL A 207 -6.63 -13.73 -13.00
C VAL A 207 -5.71 -13.51 -11.80
N ASN A 208 -5.49 -12.25 -11.43
CA ASN A 208 -4.87 -11.89 -10.17
C ASN A 208 -5.95 -11.43 -9.19
N ILE A 209 -5.85 -11.87 -7.93
CA ILE A 209 -6.67 -11.36 -6.83
C ILE A 209 -5.79 -10.42 -6.00
N LEU A 210 -6.21 -9.18 -5.86
CA LEU A 210 -5.50 -8.12 -5.16
C LEU A 210 -6.11 -7.89 -3.79
N ASP A 211 -5.30 -7.95 -2.74
CA ASP A 211 -5.70 -7.45 -1.43
C ASP A 211 -5.42 -5.96 -1.37
N ILE A 212 -6.47 -5.16 -1.47
CA ILE A 212 -6.44 -3.71 -1.39
C ILE A 212 -7.16 -3.18 -0.14
N SER A 213 -7.46 -4.02 0.85
CA SER A 213 -8.01 -3.60 2.15
C SER A 213 -7.07 -2.66 2.91
N THR A 214 -5.78 -2.88 2.73
CA THR A 214 -4.67 -2.01 3.07
C THR A 214 -3.79 -1.91 1.84
N VAL A 215 -3.41 -0.72 1.44
CA VAL A 215 -2.51 -0.49 0.31
C VAL A 215 -1.14 -0.02 0.83
N LYS A 216 -0.13 -0.13 0.00
CA LYS A 216 1.20 0.42 0.25
C LYS A 216 1.44 1.58 -0.69
N VAL A 217 1.85 2.73 -0.15
CA VAL A 217 2.31 3.83 -0.98
C VAL A 217 3.82 3.73 -1.06
N LYS A 218 4.32 3.41 -2.25
CA LYS A 218 5.73 3.29 -2.55
C LYS A 218 6.27 4.65 -2.96
N VAL A 219 7.34 5.08 -2.30
CA VAL A 219 8.01 6.37 -2.53
C VAL A 219 9.50 6.12 -2.66
N ALA A 220 10.14 6.73 -3.66
CA ALA A 220 11.58 6.75 -3.80
C ALA A 220 12.16 7.97 -3.07
N VAL A 221 13.02 7.74 -2.08
CA VAL A 221 13.63 8.78 -1.24
C VAL A 221 15.14 8.78 -1.45
N PRO A 222 15.78 9.95 -1.69
CA PRO A 222 17.22 10.07 -1.84
C PRO A 222 18.01 9.57 -0.61
N GLU A 223 19.21 9.06 -0.83
CA GLU A 223 20.09 8.58 0.23
C GLU A 223 20.37 9.64 1.30
N SER A 224 20.52 10.90 0.90
CA SER A 224 20.78 12.03 1.80
C SER A 224 19.67 12.24 2.85
N GLU A 225 18.45 11.77 2.57
CA GLU A 225 17.25 12.05 3.38
C GLU A 225 16.71 10.82 4.11
N ILE A 226 17.08 9.60 3.66
CA ILE A 226 16.59 8.35 4.23
C ILE A 226 16.89 8.20 5.72
N GLY A 227 18.00 8.81 6.20
CA GLY A 227 18.40 8.80 7.60
C GLY A 227 17.42 9.50 8.53
N SER A 228 16.76 10.55 8.05
CA SER A 228 15.81 11.36 8.81
C SER A 228 14.44 10.71 8.97
N ILE A 229 14.08 9.73 8.14
CA ILE A 229 12.78 9.05 8.18
C ILE A 229 12.88 7.81 9.06
N ASN A 230 11.98 7.66 10.02
CA ASN A 230 11.88 6.51 10.92
C ASN A 230 10.57 5.75 10.72
N ALA A 231 10.48 4.51 11.21
CA ALA A 231 9.30 3.66 11.06
C ALA A 231 7.99 4.30 11.57
N ASN A 232 8.10 5.24 12.51
CA ASN A 232 6.99 5.94 13.15
C ASN A 232 6.88 7.41 12.73
N THR A 233 7.66 7.87 11.73
CA THR A 233 7.54 9.24 11.22
C THR A 233 6.11 9.47 10.73
N SER A 234 5.49 10.54 11.19
CA SER A 234 4.12 10.89 10.77
C SER A 234 4.12 11.28 9.30
N THR A 235 3.21 10.67 8.53
CA THR A 235 3.11 10.92 7.08
C THR A 235 1.70 11.34 6.72
N THR A 236 1.60 12.30 5.83
CA THR A 236 0.35 12.70 5.19
C THR A 236 0.42 12.34 3.71
N ILE A 237 -0.58 11.63 3.23
CA ILE A 237 -0.64 11.11 1.86
C ILE A 237 -1.84 11.76 1.19
N LYS A 238 -1.59 12.59 0.20
CA LYS A 238 -2.61 13.26 -0.61
C LYS A 238 -2.74 12.54 -1.95
N VAL A 239 -3.95 12.10 -2.28
CA VAL A 239 -4.26 11.48 -3.56
C VAL A 239 -5.19 12.39 -4.34
N ASP A 240 -4.63 13.11 -5.30
CA ASP A 240 -5.35 14.15 -6.04
C ASP A 240 -6.49 13.57 -6.89
N ALA A 241 -6.33 12.36 -7.42
CA ALA A 241 -7.35 11.67 -8.21
C ALA A 241 -8.70 11.48 -7.48
N ILE A 242 -8.68 11.43 -6.15
CA ILE A 242 -9.89 11.29 -5.32
C ILE A 242 -10.11 12.48 -4.37
N GLY A 243 -9.24 13.49 -4.41
CA GLY A 243 -9.33 14.70 -3.60
C GLY A 243 -9.27 14.48 -2.08
N ARG A 244 -8.55 13.44 -1.62
CA ARG A 244 -8.50 13.06 -0.21
C ARG A 244 -7.09 12.95 0.34
N ASN A 245 -6.99 13.26 1.64
CA ASN A 245 -5.80 13.06 2.42
C ASN A 245 -5.97 11.82 3.31
N TYR A 246 -4.92 10.99 3.36
CA TYR A 246 -4.83 9.82 4.22
C TYR A 246 -3.67 10.00 5.18
N ARG A 247 -3.81 9.47 6.37
CA ARG A 247 -2.70 9.34 7.32
C ARG A 247 -1.96 8.06 7.02
N GLY A 248 -0.66 8.15 6.80
CA GLY A 248 0.18 6.98 6.67
C GLY A 248 0.32 6.25 8.01
N GLY A 249 0.39 4.93 7.91
CA GLY A 249 0.69 4.02 9.01
C GLY A 249 2.19 3.74 9.11
N ARG A 250 2.53 2.49 9.44
CA ARG A 250 3.92 2.06 9.58
C ARG A 250 4.68 2.20 8.27
N ILE A 251 5.90 2.69 8.37
CA ILE A 251 6.85 2.84 7.27
C ILE A 251 7.76 1.62 7.23
N GLU A 252 7.88 1.02 6.04
CA GLU A 252 8.83 -0.05 5.72
C GLU A 252 9.91 0.55 4.82
N LYS A 253 11.19 0.53 5.26
CA LYS A 253 12.31 1.00 4.46
C LYS A 253 12.94 -0.14 3.69
N GLY A 254 13.17 0.05 2.40
CA GLY A 254 14.05 -0.82 1.62
C GLY A 254 15.48 -0.77 2.16
N VAL A 255 16.15 -1.91 2.15
CA VAL A 255 17.55 -2.04 2.62
C VAL A 255 18.57 -1.87 1.50
N GLN A 256 18.11 -1.82 0.25
CA GLN A 256 18.93 -1.69 -0.93
C GLN A 256 18.52 -0.44 -1.71
N ALA A 257 19.54 0.38 -2.06
CA ALA A 257 19.33 1.51 -2.96
C ALA A 257 19.21 1.02 -4.41
N ASP A 258 18.41 1.72 -5.19
CA ASP A 258 18.45 1.61 -6.65
C ASP A 258 19.79 2.18 -7.14
N ALA A 259 20.54 1.36 -7.89
CA ALA A 259 21.90 1.71 -8.32
C ALA A 259 21.95 2.86 -9.35
N LEU A 260 20.85 3.13 -10.05
CA LEU A 260 20.78 4.17 -11.08
C LEU A 260 20.36 5.52 -10.49
N THR A 261 19.35 5.49 -9.60
CA THR A 261 18.73 6.71 -9.05
C THR A 261 19.28 7.13 -7.69
N HIS A 262 20.07 6.27 -7.03
CA HIS A 262 20.58 6.44 -5.66
C HIS A 262 19.46 6.75 -4.65
N THR A 263 18.29 6.10 -4.85
CA THR A 263 17.14 6.25 -3.98
C THR A 263 16.81 4.95 -3.27
N TYR A 264 16.20 5.07 -2.10
CA TYR A 264 15.67 3.95 -1.33
C TYR A 264 14.14 3.90 -1.47
N ASP A 265 13.61 2.72 -1.72
CA ASP A 265 12.16 2.51 -1.70
C ASP A 265 11.63 2.52 -0.27
N ILE A 266 10.72 3.42 0.00
CA ILE A 266 9.91 3.43 1.24
C ILE A 266 8.49 3.00 0.89
N ARG A 267 7.93 2.08 1.67
CA ARG A 267 6.54 1.67 1.58
C ARG A 267 5.79 2.08 2.84
N ILE A 268 4.71 2.81 2.66
CA ILE A 268 3.88 3.33 3.75
C ILE A 268 2.54 2.62 3.70
N ASN A 269 2.19 1.90 4.76
CA ASN A 269 0.92 1.20 4.83
C ASN A 269 -0.22 2.20 5.04
N VAL A 270 -1.29 2.08 4.25
CA VAL A 270 -2.48 2.93 4.31
C VAL A 270 -3.73 2.07 4.36
N VAL A 271 -4.55 2.27 5.38
CA VAL A 271 -5.82 1.55 5.53
C VAL A 271 -6.83 2.08 4.50
N ASN A 272 -7.39 1.20 3.68
CA ASN A 272 -8.28 1.51 2.56
C ASN A 272 -9.67 0.87 2.78
N ARG A 273 -10.38 1.31 3.83
CA ARG A 273 -11.68 0.72 4.21
C ARG A 273 -12.78 0.89 3.17
N ASP A 274 -12.73 1.95 2.40
CA ASP A 274 -13.70 2.28 1.37
C ASP A 274 -13.31 1.80 -0.03
N TYR A 275 -12.18 1.08 -0.15
CA TYR A 275 -11.64 0.52 -1.40
C TYR A 275 -11.46 1.55 -2.52
N LYS A 276 -11.31 2.84 -2.18
CA LYS A 276 -11.14 3.92 -3.16
C LYS A 276 -9.71 4.13 -3.61
N LEU A 277 -8.74 3.72 -2.80
CA LEU A 277 -7.34 3.70 -3.19
C LEU A 277 -7.11 2.47 -4.08
N LEU A 278 -6.81 2.71 -5.34
CA LEU A 278 -6.56 1.67 -6.31
C LEU A 278 -5.06 1.60 -6.65
N PRO A 279 -4.49 0.41 -6.82
CA PRO A 279 -3.11 0.25 -7.30
C PRO A 279 -2.88 1.03 -8.60
N GLY A 280 -1.71 1.67 -8.71
CA GLY A 280 -1.35 2.55 -9.82
C GLY A 280 -1.73 4.02 -9.65
N MET A 281 -2.50 4.39 -8.62
CA MET A 281 -2.76 5.81 -8.33
C MET A 281 -1.50 6.52 -7.85
N VAL A 282 -1.34 7.78 -8.28
CA VAL A 282 -0.26 8.66 -7.83
C VAL A 282 -0.68 9.33 -6.53
N ALA A 283 0.24 9.40 -5.58
CA ALA A 283 0.06 10.02 -4.28
C ALA A 283 1.21 10.98 -3.96
N ASN A 284 0.90 12.14 -3.42
CA ASN A 284 1.88 13.07 -2.86
C ASN A 284 2.05 12.75 -1.37
N VAL A 285 3.24 12.37 -0.98
CA VAL A 285 3.59 11.95 0.39
C VAL A 285 4.43 13.02 1.05
N SER A 286 3.95 13.54 2.17
CA SER A 286 4.67 14.49 3.00
C SER A 286 5.07 13.83 4.32
N PHE A 287 6.35 13.88 4.65
CA PHE A 287 6.89 13.41 5.93
C PHE A 287 6.96 14.59 6.91
N ALA A 288 6.40 14.42 8.11
CA ALA A 288 6.59 15.41 9.16
C ALA A 288 8.06 15.39 9.60
N PRO A 289 8.70 16.56 9.80
CA PRO A 289 10.08 16.61 10.24
C PRO A 289 10.22 15.90 11.60
N ASN A 290 11.25 15.06 11.73
CA ASN A 290 11.60 14.44 13.00
C ASN A 290 12.02 15.52 13.98
N GLY A 291 11.29 15.66 15.09
CA GLY A 291 11.57 16.64 16.13
C GLY A 291 10.56 17.78 16.22
N ALA A 292 9.29 17.56 15.87
CA ALA A 292 8.18 18.49 16.15
C ALA A 292 7.89 18.66 17.65
N GLN A 293 8.85 18.40 18.52
CA GLN A 293 9.06 19.08 19.80
C GLN A 293 10.07 20.23 19.62
N GLY A 294 10.20 20.74 18.39
CA GLY A 294 10.96 21.91 18.08
C GLY A 294 10.22 23.14 18.62
N ILE A 295 10.73 23.72 19.69
CA ILE A 295 10.69 25.17 19.90
C ILE A 295 10.61 25.83 18.53
N GLY A 296 9.43 26.43 18.24
CA GLY A 296 9.02 26.93 16.93
C GLY A 296 10.10 27.63 16.13
N ARG A 297 10.83 26.86 15.31
CA ARG A 297 11.71 27.45 14.31
C ARG A 297 10.83 28.18 13.32
N MET A 298 10.96 29.48 13.30
CA MET A 298 10.25 30.36 12.38
C MET A 298 11.00 30.36 11.05
N SER A 299 10.31 30.16 9.94
CA SER A 299 10.89 30.31 8.61
C SER A 299 10.25 31.48 7.90
N ILE A 300 11.07 32.26 7.18
CA ILE A 300 10.64 33.44 6.42
C ILE A 300 11.15 33.31 4.98
N PRO A 301 10.48 33.91 3.99
CA PRO A 301 10.96 33.97 2.63
C PRO A 301 12.38 34.57 2.57
N VAL A 302 13.29 33.96 1.82
CA VAL A 302 14.66 34.47 1.63
C VAL A 302 14.64 35.91 1.11
N THR A 303 13.63 36.23 0.27
CA THR A 303 13.44 37.59 -0.28
C THR A 303 13.18 38.67 0.78
N SER A 304 12.67 38.28 1.96
CA SER A 304 12.43 39.22 3.08
C SER A 304 13.71 39.62 3.83
N VAL A 305 14.78 38.80 3.69
CA VAL A 305 16.04 39.05 4.42
C VAL A 305 16.93 40.00 3.63
N GLN A 306 17.38 41.03 4.29
CA GLN A 306 18.24 42.07 3.72
C GLN A 306 19.57 42.16 4.43
N LYS A 307 20.60 42.55 3.70
CA LYS A 307 21.94 42.77 4.23
C LYS A 307 22.29 44.24 4.24
N LYS A 308 22.70 44.73 5.40
CA LYS A 308 23.22 46.08 5.56
C LYS A 308 24.68 46.17 5.10
N SER A 309 25.20 47.37 4.86
CA SER A 309 26.58 47.64 4.45
C SER A 309 27.63 47.09 5.42
N ASP A 310 27.30 46.98 6.70
CA ASP A 310 28.15 46.38 7.76
C ASP A 310 28.10 44.83 7.81
N GLY A 311 27.37 44.21 6.89
CA GLY A 311 27.20 42.76 6.84
C GLY A 311 26.06 42.20 7.70
N THR A 312 25.42 43.01 8.52
CA THR A 312 24.32 42.59 9.39
C THR A 312 23.07 42.23 8.58
N LEU A 313 22.45 41.07 8.89
CA LEU A 313 21.17 40.67 8.30
C LEU A 313 20.00 41.25 9.10
N PHE A 314 18.98 41.71 8.39
CA PHE A 314 17.77 42.27 9.00
C PHE A 314 16.55 41.99 8.12
N VAL A 315 15.38 42.10 8.73
CA VAL A 315 14.09 42.13 8.08
C VAL A 315 13.32 43.38 8.47
N TRP A 316 12.40 43.81 7.62
CA TRP A 316 11.47 44.84 7.97
C TRP A 316 10.29 44.27 8.75
N THR A 317 10.08 44.71 9.99
CA THR A 317 8.92 44.36 10.81
C THR A 317 7.97 45.55 10.86
N VAL A 318 6.67 45.25 10.99
CA VAL A 318 5.63 46.27 11.09
C VAL A 318 5.03 46.25 12.50
N ASP A 319 5.01 47.38 13.16
CA ASP A 319 4.41 47.54 14.49
C ASP A 319 2.88 47.76 14.44
N LYS A 320 2.23 47.78 15.61
CA LYS A 320 0.77 47.99 15.74
C LYS A 320 0.31 49.35 15.21
N ASN A 321 1.22 50.30 14.97
CA ASN A 321 0.95 51.63 14.44
C ASN A 321 1.21 51.70 12.93
N ASN A 322 1.36 50.54 12.25
CA ASN A 322 1.70 50.43 10.84
C ASN A 322 3.01 51.17 10.48
N THR A 323 4.00 51.05 11.34
CA THR A 323 5.32 51.69 11.14
C THR A 323 6.36 50.57 10.91
N ALA A 324 7.18 50.73 9.88
CA ALA A 324 8.22 49.77 9.52
C ALA A 324 9.50 50.03 10.33
N HIS A 325 10.05 48.98 10.93
CA HIS A 325 11.28 48.96 11.70
C HIS A 325 12.24 47.90 11.19
N ARG A 326 13.55 48.16 11.24
CA ARG A 326 14.58 47.19 10.93
C ARG A 326 14.84 46.30 12.13
N THR A 327 14.53 45.03 12.03
CA THR A 327 14.81 44.05 13.08
C THR A 327 15.97 43.16 12.64
N LYS A 328 17.06 43.19 13.44
CA LYS A 328 18.22 42.30 13.20
C LYS A 328 17.78 40.88 13.36
N VAL A 329 18.22 40.00 12.43
CA VAL A 329 17.91 38.55 12.48
C VAL A 329 19.19 37.74 12.30
N SER A 330 19.20 36.60 12.99
CA SER A 330 20.17 35.52 12.73
C SER A 330 19.47 34.40 11.96
N ILE A 331 19.98 34.07 10.81
CA ILE A 331 19.41 33.04 9.96
C ILE A 331 20.22 31.75 10.07
N GLY A 332 19.54 30.62 9.92
CA GLY A 332 20.11 29.27 9.88
C GLY A 332 20.08 28.68 8.49
N GLU A 333 19.67 27.42 8.40
CA GLU A 333 19.61 26.66 7.14
C GLU A 333 18.57 27.23 6.19
N SER A 334 18.91 27.26 4.90
CA SER A 334 17.98 27.66 3.82
C SER A 334 17.40 26.41 3.18
N HIS A 335 16.09 26.43 2.97
CA HIS A 335 15.34 25.34 2.35
C HIS A 335 14.44 25.91 1.25
N GLY A 336 14.80 25.69 -0.01
CA GLY A 336 14.09 26.27 -1.15
C GLY A 336 14.05 27.79 -1.07
N ASN A 337 12.85 28.37 -1.08
CA ASN A 337 12.62 29.81 -1.03
C ASN A 337 12.50 30.37 0.41
N TYR A 338 12.72 29.56 1.45
CA TYR A 338 12.61 29.94 2.85
C TYR A 338 13.94 29.77 3.59
N VAL A 339 14.13 30.57 4.61
CA VAL A 339 15.28 30.48 5.53
C VAL A 339 14.78 30.44 6.97
N THR A 340 15.39 29.55 7.77
CA THR A 340 15.07 29.44 9.19
C THR A 340 15.64 30.62 9.96
N VAL A 341 14.83 31.27 10.79
CA VAL A 341 15.27 32.31 11.73
C VAL A 341 15.65 31.66 13.04
N VAL A 342 16.90 31.83 13.43
CA VAL A 342 17.45 31.31 14.69
C VAL A 342 17.16 32.26 15.83
N ASP A 343 17.26 33.60 15.56
CA ASP A 343 17.07 34.67 16.55
C ASP A 343 16.64 35.98 15.89
N GLY A 344 15.92 36.80 16.64
CA GLY A 344 15.56 38.16 16.22
C GLY A 344 14.09 38.39 15.85
N LEU A 345 13.26 37.32 15.75
CA LEU A 345 11.82 37.48 15.49
C LEU A 345 10.98 36.76 16.55
N GLY A 346 9.86 37.37 16.90
CA GLY A 346 8.85 36.82 17.81
C GLY A 346 7.65 36.19 17.06
N ASN A 347 6.93 35.30 17.76
CA ASN A 347 5.69 34.72 17.25
C ASN A 347 4.61 35.80 17.06
N GLY A 348 3.91 35.78 15.92
CA GLY A 348 2.87 36.77 15.59
C GLY A 348 3.41 38.10 15.06
N GLN A 349 4.70 38.25 14.88
CA GLN A 349 5.31 39.46 14.35
C GLN A 349 5.06 39.55 12.84
N VAL A 350 4.69 40.74 12.37
CA VAL A 350 4.43 41.01 10.95
C VAL A 350 5.72 41.46 10.29
N ILE A 351 6.14 40.76 9.24
CA ILE A 351 7.30 41.11 8.41
C ILE A 351 6.87 41.57 7.01
N VAL A 352 7.67 42.39 6.38
CA VAL A 352 7.46 42.84 4.99
C VAL A 352 8.14 41.84 4.05
N THR A 353 7.39 41.33 3.09
CA THR A 353 7.90 40.37 2.06
C THR A 353 8.21 41.08 0.74
N GLU A 354 7.38 42.08 0.35
CA GLU A 354 7.57 42.82 -0.89
C GLU A 354 7.35 44.35 -0.66
N GLY A 355 7.92 45.17 -1.53
CA GLY A 355 7.78 46.66 -1.48
C GLY A 355 8.77 47.34 -0.55
N TYR A 356 9.73 46.62 0.02
CA TYR A 356 10.68 47.13 1.02
C TYR A 356 11.75 48.11 0.50
N GLN A 357 11.96 48.18 -0.85
CA GLN A 357 13.02 49.02 -1.45
C GLN A 357 12.86 50.52 -1.15
N LYS A 358 11.65 50.95 -0.84
CA LYS A 358 11.31 52.35 -0.53
C LYS A 358 11.23 52.64 0.97
N LEU A 359 11.44 51.60 1.82
CA LEU A 359 11.29 51.74 3.26
C LEU A 359 12.55 52.37 3.91
N SER A 360 12.29 53.22 4.87
CA SER A 360 13.27 53.77 5.81
C SER A 360 12.79 53.52 7.23
N GLU A 361 13.67 53.58 8.22
CA GLU A 361 13.29 53.46 9.63
C GLU A 361 12.17 54.43 9.98
N GLY A 362 11.10 53.96 10.59
CA GLY A 362 9.94 54.76 10.96
C GLY A 362 8.96 55.08 9.83
N THR A 363 9.07 54.48 8.65
CA THR A 363 8.15 54.74 7.53
C THR A 363 6.77 54.12 7.81
N LYS A 364 5.72 54.93 7.56
CA LYS A 364 4.33 54.42 7.61
C LYS A 364 4.03 53.56 6.40
N VAL A 365 3.43 52.37 6.64
CA VAL A 365 3.08 51.41 5.63
C VAL A 365 1.59 51.10 5.64
N VAL A 366 1.10 50.64 4.48
CA VAL A 366 -0.25 50.08 4.31
C VAL A 366 -0.10 48.73 3.63
N TYR A 367 -0.75 47.71 4.15
CA TYR A 367 -0.67 46.31 3.66
C TYR A 367 -2.06 45.68 3.58
#